data_78629ca0a0f7c7e40dd4488a7216e96f
#
_entry.id   78629ca0a0f7c7e40dd4488a7216e96f
#
_cell.length_a   1.000
_cell.length_b   1.000
_cell.length_c   1.000
_cell.angle_alpha   90.00
_cell.angle_beta   90.00
_cell.angle_gamma   90.00
#
_symmetry.space_group_name_H-M   'P 1'
#
loop_
_entity.id
_entity.type
_entity.pdbx_description
1 polymer ?
#
loop_
_entity_poly.entity_id
_entity_poly.type
_entity_poly.pdbx_seq_one_letter_code
_entity_poly.pdbx_strand_id
1 'polypeptide(L)'
;NASPEKVINALNDIGITFLFAPAWHKSLAKLAPIRKDLGVRTVFNQLGPLVNPLRPNAQVLGVASEDLLKPMALALQKLGMQRAIVIYGYGGLDEASLEGQNKIIFLDNGVLNPSTVNFSDFQFKNISNSDLVVSGDLTNEEILISVLNGKGNKSHISVVAFNAALVIWAAGIENDLSNCINIAFSSIDKGLPMKKFLDLKSYLEEN
;
A
#
# COMPACT_ATOMS: atom_id res chain seq x y z
N ASN A 1 16.58 -8.58 14.33
CA ASN A 1 17.02 -7.88 13.12
C ASN A 1 17.47 -8.92 12.10
N ALA A 2 16.58 -9.30 11.18
CA ALA A 2 16.90 -10.23 10.09
C ALA A 2 17.92 -9.61 9.11
N SER A 3 18.77 -10.45 8.52
CA SER A 3 19.72 -10.00 7.50
C SER A 3 18.99 -9.56 6.22
N PRO A 4 19.55 -8.67 5.40
CA PRO A 4 18.95 -8.28 4.12
C PRO A 4 18.68 -9.49 3.21
N GLU A 5 19.59 -10.47 3.18
CA GLU A 5 19.42 -11.69 2.40
C GLU A 5 18.19 -12.49 2.86
N LYS A 6 18.03 -12.67 4.17
CA LYS A 6 16.85 -13.36 4.74
C LYS A 6 15.55 -12.64 4.42
N VAL A 7 15.55 -11.31 4.47
CA VAL A 7 14.38 -10.48 4.11
C VAL A 7 14.02 -10.65 2.63
N ILE A 8 15.00 -10.75 1.73
CA ILE A 8 14.75 -11.01 0.29
C ILE A 8 14.24 -12.43 0.10
N ASN A 9 14.87 -13.43 0.72
CA ASN A 9 14.49 -14.83 0.58
C ASN A 9 13.07 -15.11 1.09
N ALA A 10 12.59 -14.37 2.09
CA ALA A 10 11.21 -14.46 2.55
C ALA A 10 10.19 -14.31 1.42
N LEU A 11 10.48 -13.52 0.38
CA LEU A 11 9.60 -13.40 -0.78
C LEU A 11 9.45 -14.71 -1.54
N ASN A 12 10.50 -15.48 -1.69
CA ASN A 12 10.48 -16.77 -2.38
C ASN A 12 9.90 -17.88 -1.52
N ASP A 13 10.24 -17.88 -0.22
CA ASP A 13 9.92 -18.99 0.68
C ASP A 13 8.53 -18.83 1.31
N ILE A 14 8.15 -17.59 1.62
CA ILE A 14 6.88 -17.25 2.28
C ILE A 14 5.88 -16.55 1.33
N GLY A 15 6.37 -15.92 0.26
CA GLY A 15 5.54 -15.17 -0.71
C GLY A 15 5.21 -13.74 -0.28
N ILE A 16 5.81 -13.24 0.81
CA ILE A 16 5.71 -11.85 1.27
C ILE A 16 6.99 -11.46 1.98
N THR A 17 7.34 -10.18 1.94
CA THR A 17 8.42 -9.60 2.74
C THR A 17 8.10 -8.15 3.12
N PHE A 18 8.85 -7.60 4.05
CA PHE A 18 8.75 -6.21 4.48
C PHE A 18 10.11 -5.51 4.38
N LEU A 19 10.19 -4.52 3.50
CA LEU A 19 11.38 -3.72 3.31
C LEU A 19 11.34 -2.49 4.22
N PHE A 20 11.96 -2.58 5.38
CA PHE A 20 12.06 -1.46 6.30
C PHE A 20 12.97 -0.37 5.71
N ALA A 21 12.37 0.72 5.21
CA ALA A 21 13.05 1.74 4.43
C ALA A 21 14.37 2.28 5.05
N PRO A 22 14.50 2.54 6.37
CA PRO A 22 15.75 2.98 6.96
C PRO A 22 16.91 1.98 6.81
N ALA A 23 16.62 0.68 6.79
CA ALA A 23 17.62 -0.37 6.60
C ALA A 23 18.05 -0.53 5.14
N TRP A 24 17.10 -0.30 4.19
CA TRP A 24 17.33 -0.51 2.76
C TRP A 24 17.89 0.71 2.03
N HIS A 25 17.55 1.92 2.47
CA HIS A 25 17.97 3.17 1.84
C HIS A 25 18.98 3.93 2.71
N LYS A 26 20.08 3.28 3.07
CA LYS A 26 21.13 3.88 3.94
C LYS A 26 21.63 5.23 3.44
N SER A 27 21.74 5.42 2.12
CA SER A 27 22.14 6.70 1.53
C SER A 27 21.09 7.79 1.75
N LEU A 28 19.79 7.47 1.66
CA LEU A 28 18.70 8.41 1.95
C LEU A 28 18.58 8.67 3.45
N ALA A 29 18.90 7.69 4.29
CA ALA A 29 18.90 7.86 5.75
C ALA A 29 19.94 8.92 6.19
N LYS A 30 21.10 9.02 5.52
CA LYS A 30 22.10 10.06 5.78
C LYS A 30 21.59 11.49 5.51
N LEU A 31 20.57 11.63 4.68
CA LEU A 31 19.95 12.93 4.37
C LEU A 31 18.84 13.31 5.36
N ALA A 32 18.46 12.42 6.29
CA ALA A 32 17.40 12.67 7.26
C ALA A 32 17.61 13.92 8.12
N PRO A 33 18.82 14.21 8.66
CA PRO A 33 19.06 15.46 9.41
C PRO A 33 18.83 16.70 8.54
N ILE A 34 19.40 16.71 7.31
CA ILE A 34 19.27 17.85 6.38
C ILE A 34 17.78 18.08 6.03
N ARG A 35 17.01 17.01 5.80
CA ARG A 35 15.57 17.10 5.53
C ARG A 35 14.79 17.68 6.70
N LYS A 36 15.18 17.31 7.93
CA LYS A 36 14.58 17.84 9.16
C LYS A 36 14.87 19.33 9.32
N ASP A 37 16.11 19.75 9.06
CA ASP A 37 16.53 21.15 9.19
C ASP A 37 15.87 22.04 8.12
N LEU A 38 15.64 21.52 6.91
CA LEU A 38 14.94 22.24 5.84
C LEU A 38 13.46 22.47 6.15
N GLY A 39 12.82 21.59 6.95
CA GLY A 39 11.40 21.70 7.34
C GLY A 39 10.39 21.63 6.19
N VAL A 40 10.84 21.32 4.96
CA VAL A 40 9.99 21.25 3.75
C VAL A 40 10.07 19.88 3.11
N ARG A 41 8.99 19.49 2.40
CA ARG A 41 8.99 18.29 1.58
C ARG A 41 9.94 18.48 0.38
N THR A 42 10.79 17.51 0.15
CA THR A 42 11.77 17.53 -0.95
C THR A 42 11.53 16.34 -1.88
N VAL A 43 12.17 16.33 -3.04
CA VAL A 43 12.15 15.21 -3.99
C VAL A 43 12.56 13.88 -3.33
N PHE A 44 13.39 13.89 -2.31
CA PHE A 44 13.79 12.69 -1.57
C PHE A 44 12.62 11.99 -0.86
N ASN A 45 11.51 12.67 -0.64
CA ASN A 45 10.29 12.04 -0.09
C ASN A 45 9.61 11.12 -1.12
N GLN A 46 9.83 11.39 -2.42
CA GLN A 46 9.22 10.66 -3.53
C GLN A 46 10.12 9.56 -4.09
N LEU A 47 11.43 9.58 -3.78
CA LEU A 47 12.37 8.62 -4.37
C LEU A 47 12.23 7.21 -3.77
N GLY A 48 11.89 7.08 -2.48
CA GLY A 48 11.81 5.78 -1.81
C GLY A 48 10.98 4.74 -2.57
N PRO A 49 9.74 5.03 -2.94
CA PRO A 49 8.89 4.10 -3.68
C PRO A 49 9.40 3.77 -5.10
N LEU A 50 10.20 4.66 -5.71
CA LEU A 50 10.73 4.48 -7.07
C LEU A 50 12.01 3.61 -7.11
N VAL A 51 12.67 3.44 -5.97
CA VAL A 51 13.96 2.71 -5.87
C VAL A 51 13.82 1.40 -5.09
N ASN A 52 12.66 0.71 -5.23
CA ASN A 52 12.45 -0.60 -4.62
C ASN A 52 13.48 -1.60 -5.16
N PRO A 53 14.35 -2.20 -4.31
CA PRO A 53 15.39 -3.10 -4.76
C PRO A 53 14.85 -4.40 -5.37
N LEU A 54 13.63 -4.79 -5.04
CA LEU A 54 13.00 -6.01 -5.56
C LEU A 54 12.39 -5.84 -6.96
N ARG A 55 12.31 -4.60 -7.48
CA ARG A 55 11.79 -4.28 -8.82
C ARG A 55 10.50 -5.03 -9.15
N PRO A 56 9.40 -4.79 -8.42
CA PRO A 56 8.15 -5.51 -8.62
C PRO A 56 7.62 -5.27 -10.05
N ASN A 57 6.89 -6.26 -10.60
CA ASN A 57 6.25 -6.14 -11.91
C ASN A 57 5.02 -5.22 -11.90
N ALA A 58 4.41 -5.05 -10.74
CA ALA A 58 3.28 -4.15 -10.51
C ALA A 58 3.42 -3.43 -9.18
N GLN A 59 2.87 -2.21 -9.07
CA GLN A 59 2.97 -1.39 -7.87
C GLN A 59 1.72 -0.53 -7.68
N VAL A 60 1.29 -0.36 -6.43
CA VAL A 60 0.43 0.75 -6.01
C VAL A 60 1.29 1.74 -5.26
N LEU A 61 1.18 3.02 -5.62
CA LEU A 61 1.98 4.10 -5.08
C LEU A 61 1.07 5.26 -4.69
N GLY A 62 1.00 5.54 -3.40
CA GLY A 62 0.29 6.70 -2.87
C GLY A 62 1.09 7.98 -2.96
N VAL A 63 0.43 9.09 -3.23
CA VAL A 63 1.03 10.42 -3.26
C VAL A 63 0.31 11.39 -2.32
N ALA A 64 1.07 12.22 -1.64
CA ALA A 64 0.56 13.17 -0.65
C ALA A 64 -0.03 14.47 -1.25
N SER A 65 0.01 14.63 -2.57
CA SER A 65 -0.53 15.79 -3.29
C SER A 65 -0.96 15.35 -4.68
N GLU A 66 -2.08 15.90 -5.16
CA GLU A 66 -2.60 15.62 -6.49
C GLU A 66 -1.60 15.93 -7.61
N ASP A 67 -0.83 17.01 -7.45
CA ASP A 67 0.18 17.43 -8.44
C ASP A 67 1.27 16.38 -8.66
N LEU A 68 1.44 15.43 -7.75
CA LEU A 68 2.41 14.34 -7.85
C LEU A 68 1.89 13.13 -8.63
N LEU A 69 0.59 13.01 -8.88
CA LEU A 69 0.02 11.87 -9.62
C LEU A 69 0.74 11.64 -10.95
N LYS A 70 0.72 12.65 -11.80
CA LYS A 70 1.28 12.55 -13.16
C LYS A 70 2.81 12.41 -13.16
N PRO A 71 3.59 13.22 -12.41
CA PRO A 71 5.04 13.04 -12.32
C PRO A 71 5.46 11.65 -11.85
N MET A 72 4.78 11.09 -10.83
CA MET A 72 5.12 9.77 -10.31
C MET A 72 4.75 8.65 -11.27
N ALA A 73 3.59 8.74 -11.94
CA ALA A 73 3.20 7.78 -12.97
C ALA A 73 4.15 7.79 -14.17
N LEU A 74 4.59 8.99 -14.62
CA LEU A 74 5.61 9.14 -15.67
C LEU A 74 6.96 8.57 -15.23
N ALA A 75 7.34 8.76 -13.97
CA ALA A 75 8.59 8.20 -13.44
C ALA A 75 8.56 6.67 -13.48
N LEU A 76 7.49 6.04 -13.00
CA LEU A 76 7.30 4.59 -13.06
C LEU A 76 7.33 4.07 -14.50
N GLN A 77 6.64 4.74 -15.43
CA GLN A 77 6.65 4.40 -16.84
C GLN A 77 8.08 4.44 -17.42
N LYS A 78 8.83 5.52 -17.16
CA LYS A 78 10.22 5.67 -17.62
C LYS A 78 11.19 4.66 -16.99
N LEU A 79 10.90 4.19 -15.78
CA LEU A 79 11.64 3.12 -15.11
C LEU A 79 11.30 1.72 -15.67
N GLY A 80 10.40 1.63 -16.66
CA GLY A 80 10.04 0.38 -17.32
C GLY A 80 8.93 -0.41 -16.62
N MET A 81 8.26 0.20 -15.60
CA MET A 81 7.11 -0.43 -14.96
C MET A 81 6.00 -0.65 -15.99
N GLN A 82 5.46 -1.87 -16.03
CA GLN A 82 4.41 -2.22 -16.97
C GLN A 82 3.02 -1.93 -16.42
N ARG A 83 2.82 -2.16 -15.13
CA ARG A 83 1.53 -1.94 -14.47
C ARG A 83 1.73 -1.24 -13.14
N ALA A 84 0.98 -0.16 -12.91
CA ALA A 84 0.98 0.54 -11.62
C ALA A 84 -0.29 1.35 -11.42
N ILE A 85 -0.67 1.56 -10.18
CA ILE A 85 -1.66 2.57 -9.81
C ILE A 85 -0.97 3.62 -8.96
N VAL A 86 -0.94 4.86 -9.44
CA VAL A 86 -0.57 6.01 -8.59
C VAL A 86 -1.85 6.63 -8.09
N ILE A 87 -1.98 6.81 -6.78
CA ILE A 87 -3.23 7.24 -6.13
C ILE A 87 -3.04 8.45 -5.24
N TYR A 88 -4.00 9.35 -5.30
CA TYR A 88 -4.24 10.44 -4.36
C TYR A 88 -5.66 10.29 -3.81
N GLY A 89 -5.75 9.90 -2.54
CA GLY A 89 -7.02 9.65 -1.86
C GLY A 89 -7.76 10.93 -1.47
N TYR A 90 -9.07 10.83 -1.41
CA TYR A 90 -9.92 11.93 -0.94
C TYR A 90 -9.48 12.38 0.46
N GLY A 91 -9.47 13.69 0.68
CA GLY A 91 -8.98 14.28 1.94
C GLY A 91 -7.46 14.40 2.03
N GLY A 92 -6.71 14.10 0.99
CA GLY A 92 -5.25 14.25 0.95
C GLY A 92 -4.49 13.03 1.45
N LEU A 93 -5.13 11.84 1.41
CA LEU A 93 -4.49 10.60 1.80
C LEU A 93 -3.59 10.07 0.68
N ASP A 94 -2.48 9.47 1.06
CA ASP A 94 -1.58 8.75 0.17
C ASP A 94 -1.98 7.27 0.01
N GLU A 95 -3.29 7.00 0.14
CA GLU A 95 -3.95 5.70 -0.05
C GLU A 95 -5.41 5.92 -0.44
N ALA A 96 -6.13 4.86 -0.85
CA ALA A 96 -7.54 4.96 -1.16
C ALA A 96 -8.36 5.25 0.10
N SER A 97 -9.11 6.35 0.05
CA SER A 97 -10.08 6.75 1.05
C SER A 97 -11.41 6.01 0.88
N LEU A 98 -12.12 5.76 1.97
CA LEU A 98 -13.49 5.23 1.96
C LEU A 98 -14.53 6.28 1.55
N GLU A 99 -14.15 7.55 1.52
CA GLU A 99 -15.01 8.68 1.22
C GLU A 99 -14.53 9.41 -0.03
N GLY A 100 -15.48 10.00 -0.76
CA GLY A 100 -15.22 10.87 -1.90
C GLY A 100 -14.48 10.22 -3.06
N GLN A 101 -14.00 11.05 -3.95
CA GLN A 101 -13.28 10.63 -5.16
C GLN A 101 -11.80 10.42 -4.88
N ASN A 102 -11.33 9.20 -5.05
CA ASN A 102 -9.91 8.91 -5.09
C ASN A 102 -9.41 9.07 -6.54
N LYS A 103 -8.46 9.95 -6.77
CA LYS A 103 -7.88 10.18 -8.09
C LYS A 103 -6.74 9.21 -8.33
N ILE A 104 -6.76 8.55 -9.47
CA ILE A 104 -5.72 7.58 -9.84
C ILE A 104 -5.16 7.87 -11.23
N ILE A 105 -3.93 7.41 -11.45
CA ILE A 105 -3.40 7.16 -12.80
C ILE A 105 -3.04 5.69 -12.86
N PHE A 106 -3.75 4.94 -13.70
CA PHE A 106 -3.45 3.55 -13.96
C PHE A 106 -2.48 3.44 -15.14
N LEU A 107 -1.25 3.04 -14.86
CA LEU A 107 -0.29 2.63 -15.85
C LEU A 107 -0.59 1.19 -16.23
N ASP A 108 -0.98 0.95 -17.47
CA ASP A 108 -1.28 -0.38 -17.99
C ASP A 108 -0.56 -0.56 -19.33
N ASN A 109 0.33 -1.54 -19.40
CA ASN A 109 1.15 -1.84 -20.58
C ASN A 109 1.84 -0.59 -21.17
N GLY A 110 2.36 0.26 -20.31
CA GLY A 110 3.06 1.48 -20.70
C GLY A 110 2.15 2.65 -21.07
N VAL A 111 0.83 2.53 -20.95
CA VAL A 111 -0.16 3.58 -21.22
C VAL A 111 -0.66 4.16 -19.89
N LEU A 112 -0.65 5.49 -19.77
CA LEU A 112 -1.17 6.19 -18.60
C LEU A 112 -2.66 6.51 -18.78
N ASN A 113 -3.50 5.98 -17.90
CA ASN A 113 -4.95 6.14 -17.91
C ASN A 113 -5.40 6.88 -16.64
N PRO A 114 -5.60 8.21 -16.67
CA PRO A 114 -6.20 8.95 -15.56
C PRO A 114 -7.64 8.50 -15.31
N SER A 115 -8.00 8.28 -14.06
CA SER A 115 -9.34 7.85 -13.66
C SER A 115 -9.64 8.24 -12.22
N THR A 116 -10.83 7.89 -11.75
CA THR A 116 -11.23 8.00 -10.35
C THR A 116 -11.84 6.69 -9.89
N VAL A 117 -11.69 6.40 -8.60
CA VAL A 117 -12.35 5.28 -7.94
C VAL A 117 -13.02 5.76 -6.66
N ASN A 118 -14.25 5.30 -6.42
CA ASN A 118 -14.99 5.64 -5.22
C ASN A 118 -15.42 4.36 -4.51
N PHE A 119 -15.18 4.28 -3.22
CA PHE A 119 -15.60 3.11 -2.44
C PHE A 119 -17.14 2.94 -2.44
N SER A 120 -17.89 4.06 -2.44
CA SER A 120 -19.35 4.07 -2.50
C SER A 120 -19.95 3.37 -3.72
N ASP A 121 -19.19 3.24 -4.81
CA ASP A 121 -19.67 2.58 -6.04
C ASP A 121 -19.83 1.06 -5.86
N PHE A 122 -19.29 0.50 -4.76
CA PHE A 122 -19.27 -0.94 -4.46
C PHE A 122 -20.29 -1.38 -3.40
N GLN A 123 -21.36 -0.62 -3.18
CA GLN A 123 -22.52 -0.93 -2.31
C GLN A 123 -22.21 -1.09 -0.80
N PHE A 124 -21.06 -0.61 -0.32
CA PHE A 124 -20.75 -0.55 1.10
C PHE A 124 -21.39 0.68 1.73
N LYS A 125 -22.15 0.48 2.83
CA LYS A 125 -22.89 1.54 3.51
C LYS A 125 -22.40 1.72 4.95
N ASN A 126 -22.55 2.93 5.47
CA ASN A 126 -22.27 3.27 6.87
C ASN A 126 -20.80 3.03 7.28
N ILE A 127 -19.89 3.47 6.43
CA ILE A 127 -18.45 3.36 6.62
C ILE A 127 -17.86 4.76 6.42
N SER A 128 -17.03 5.21 7.34
CA SER A 128 -16.45 6.56 7.32
C SER A 128 -14.96 6.53 7.66
N ASN A 129 -14.22 7.48 7.12
CA ASN A 129 -12.84 7.74 7.50
C ASN A 129 -12.71 8.19 8.95
N SER A 130 -13.74 8.80 9.54
CA SER A 130 -13.74 9.17 10.95
C SER A 130 -13.58 7.98 11.88
N ASP A 131 -14.01 6.79 11.45
CA ASP A 131 -13.90 5.54 12.21
C ASP A 131 -12.48 4.95 12.16
N LEU A 132 -11.62 5.47 11.29
CA LEU A 132 -10.22 5.04 11.16
C LEU A 132 -9.32 5.68 12.21
N VAL A 133 -9.79 6.76 12.83
CA VAL A 133 -9.06 7.40 13.92
C VAL A 133 -9.04 6.47 15.12
N VAL A 134 -7.84 6.18 15.61
CA VAL A 134 -7.68 5.38 16.82
C VAL A 134 -8.32 6.12 18.00
N SER A 135 -9.44 5.59 18.46
CA SER A 135 -10.15 6.08 19.65
C SER A 135 -10.12 5.02 20.74
N GLY A 136 -9.79 5.42 21.97
CA GLY A 136 -9.72 4.51 23.11
C GLY A 136 -8.31 3.98 23.39
N ASP A 137 -8.23 2.88 24.16
CA ASP A 137 -6.97 2.33 24.69
C ASP A 137 -6.26 1.36 23.71
N LEU A 138 -6.79 1.16 22.48
CA LEU A 138 -6.20 0.24 21.51
C LEU A 138 -4.96 0.84 20.87
N THR A 139 -3.91 0.04 20.80
CA THR A 139 -2.70 0.36 20.07
C THR A 139 -2.87 0.10 18.56
N ASN A 140 -2.04 0.73 17.73
CA ASN A 140 -2.01 0.45 16.28
C ASN A 140 -1.70 -1.03 15.98
N GLU A 141 -0.89 -1.68 16.83
CA GLU A 141 -0.59 -3.10 16.69
C GLU A 141 -1.83 -3.96 16.92
N GLU A 142 -2.61 -3.69 17.97
CA GLU A 142 -3.84 -4.43 18.26
C GLU A 142 -4.88 -4.25 17.14
N ILE A 143 -5.00 -3.04 16.58
CA ILE A 143 -5.86 -2.77 15.43
C ILE A 143 -5.40 -3.58 14.23
N LEU A 144 -4.10 -3.55 13.89
CA LEU A 144 -3.53 -4.33 12.81
C LEU A 144 -3.84 -5.82 12.95
N ILE A 145 -3.54 -6.39 14.12
CA ILE A 145 -3.78 -7.81 14.41
C ILE A 145 -5.28 -8.14 14.29
N SER A 146 -6.16 -7.26 14.77
CA SER A 146 -7.60 -7.48 14.69
C SER A 146 -8.10 -7.48 13.24
N VAL A 147 -7.59 -6.57 12.39
CA VAL A 147 -7.92 -6.52 10.96
C VAL A 147 -7.41 -7.77 10.23
N LEU A 148 -6.15 -8.17 10.46
CA LEU A 148 -5.58 -9.37 9.84
C LEU A 148 -6.33 -10.65 10.22
N ASN A 149 -6.96 -10.68 11.40
CA ASN A 149 -7.83 -11.78 11.86
C ASN A 149 -9.29 -11.68 11.39
N GLY A 150 -9.65 -10.66 10.59
CA GLY A 150 -11.04 -10.42 10.18
C GLY A 150 -11.97 -9.94 11.30
N LYS A 151 -11.41 -9.48 12.43
CA LYS A 151 -12.13 -9.04 13.64
C LYS A 151 -12.05 -7.53 13.89
N GLY A 152 -11.43 -6.77 12.99
CA GLY A 152 -11.38 -5.31 13.04
C GLY A 152 -12.75 -4.66 12.90
N ASN A 153 -12.85 -3.35 13.21
CA ASN A 153 -14.07 -2.64 12.89
C ASN A 153 -14.29 -2.60 11.36
N LYS A 154 -15.54 -2.36 10.94
CA LYS A 154 -15.92 -2.42 9.53
C LYS A 154 -15.12 -1.43 8.67
N SER A 155 -14.87 -0.23 9.16
CA SER A 155 -14.13 0.79 8.41
C SER A 155 -12.67 0.41 8.23
N HIS A 156 -12.00 -0.11 9.27
CA HIS A 156 -10.62 -0.62 9.17
C HIS A 156 -10.51 -1.79 8.18
N ILE A 157 -11.42 -2.77 8.26
CA ILE A 157 -11.45 -3.90 7.31
C ILE A 157 -11.68 -3.38 5.89
N SER A 158 -12.60 -2.41 5.72
CA SER A 158 -12.97 -1.88 4.41
C SER A 158 -11.85 -1.09 3.75
N VAL A 159 -11.16 -0.21 4.49
CA VAL A 159 -10.03 0.54 3.90
C VAL A 159 -8.90 -0.39 3.49
N VAL A 160 -8.59 -1.40 4.32
CA VAL A 160 -7.57 -2.39 3.99
C VAL A 160 -7.98 -3.23 2.77
N ALA A 161 -9.23 -3.71 2.72
CA ALA A 161 -9.73 -4.49 1.58
C ALA A 161 -9.74 -3.65 0.28
N PHE A 162 -10.12 -2.38 0.34
CA PHE A 162 -10.14 -1.50 -0.83
C PHE A 162 -8.73 -1.24 -1.36
N ASN A 163 -7.79 -0.92 -0.49
CA ASN A 163 -6.39 -0.73 -0.90
C ASN A 163 -5.75 -2.04 -1.40
N ALA A 164 -6.06 -3.19 -0.77
CA ALA A 164 -5.63 -4.49 -1.27
C ALA A 164 -6.22 -4.83 -2.65
N ALA A 165 -7.48 -4.46 -2.91
CA ALA A 165 -8.11 -4.63 -4.21
C ALA A 165 -7.39 -3.85 -5.32
N LEU A 166 -6.89 -2.65 -5.04
CA LEU A 166 -6.07 -1.89 -5.98
C LEU A 166 -4.76 -2.62 -6.31
N VAL A 167 -4.16 -3.30 -5.34
CA VAL A 167 -2.95 -4.12 -5.56
C VAL A 167 -3.28 -5.32 -6.44
N ILE A 168 -4.38 -6.03 -6.18
CA ILE A 168 -4.86 -7.17 -6.98
C ILE A 168 -5.11 -6.72 -8.42
N TRP A 169 -5.74 -5.57 -8.61
CA TRP A 169 -6.01 -4.98 -9.92
C TRP A 169 -4.73 -4.54 -10.64
N ALA A 170 -3.84 -3.83 -9.96
CA ALA A 170 -2.54 -3.45 -10.52
C ALA A 170 -1.71 -4.67 -10.93
N ALA A 171 -1.74 -5.74 -10.14
CA ALA A 171 -1.05 -6.99 -10.45
C ALA A 171 -1.66 -7.78 -11.63
N GLY A 172 -2.86 -7.41 -12.10
CA GLY A 172 -3.55 -8.11 -13.18
C GLY A 172 -4.05 -9.51 -12.80
N ILE A 173 -4.22 -9.75 -11.50
CA ILE A 173 -4.79 -11.03 -10.99
C ILE A 173 -6.28 -11.09 -11.33
N GLU A 174 -6.95 -9.95 -11.28
CA GLU A 174 -8.33 -9.76 -11.68
C GLU A 174 -8.45 -8.36 -12.33
N ASN A 175 -9.29 -8.23 -13.35
CA ASN A 175 -9.42 -6.98 -14.13
C ASN A 175 -10.66 -6.16 -13.76
N ASP A 176 -11.62 -6.76 -13.07
CA ASP A 176 -12.79 -6.06 -12.52
C ASP A 176 -12.54 -5.68 -11.06
N LEU A 177 -12.61 -4.37 -10.76
CA LEU A 177 -12.32 -3.86 -9.43
C LEU A 177 -13.31 -4.38 -8.37
N SER A 178 -14.58 -4.62 -8.73
CA SER A 178 -15.57 -5.20 -7.80
C SER A 178 -15.16 -6.62 -7.40
N ASN A 179 -14.68 -7.41 -8.36
CA ASN A 179 -14.16 -8.74 -8.08
C ASN A 179 -12.89 -8.68 -7.24
N CYS A 180 -11.97 -7.74 -7.51
CA CYS A 180 -10.78 -7.51 -6.68
C CYS A 180 -11.16 -7.23 -5.22
N ILE A 181 -12.16 -6.39 -4.99
CA ILE A 181 -12.68 -6.06 -3.66
C ILE A 181 -13.23 -7.32 -2.98
N ASN A 182 -14.02 -8.12 -3.69
CA ASN A 182 -14.57 -9.37 -3.16
C ASN A 182 -13.47 -10.37 -2.77
N ILE A 183 -12.41 -10.47 -3.59
CA ILE A 183 -11.23 -11.30 -3.29
C ILE A 183 -10.55 -10.81 -2.01
N ALA A 184 -10.35 -9.49 -1.86
CA ALA A 184 -9.71 -8.91 -0.69
C ALA A 184 -10.52 -9.17 0.59
N PHE A 185 -11.84 -8.91 0.59
CA PHE A 185 -12.71 -9.21 1.72
C PHE A 185 -12.73 -10.69 2.07
N SER A 186 -12.88 -11.57 1.05
CA SER A 186 -12.87 -13.02 1.27
C SER A 186 -11.54 -13.49 1.88
N SER A 187 -10.41 -12.91 1.50
CA SER A 187 -9.11 -13.24 2.05
C SER A 187 -9.01 -12.86 3.54
N ILE A 188 -9.51 -11.68 3.90
CA ILE A 188 -9.54 -11.20 5.29
C ILE A 188 -10.47 -12.08 6.12
N ASP A 189 -11.68 -12.35 5.64
CA ASP A 189 -12.69 -13.17 6.33
C ASP A 189 -12.19 -14.59 6.63
N LYS A 190 -11.40 -15.16 5.72
CA LYS A 190 -10.75 -16.48 5.90
C LYS A 190 -9.51 -16.44 6.78
N GLY A 191 -9.10 -15.29 7.31
CA GLY A 191 -7.90 -15.13 8.14
C GLY A 191 -6.57 -15.37 7.40
N LEU A 192 -6.57 -15.38 6.06
CA LEU A 192 -5.36 -15.65 5.27
C LEU A 192 -4.25 -14.62 5.51
N PRO A 193 -4.54 -13.30 5.68
CA PRO A 193 -3.51 -12.32 5.98
C PRO A 193 -2.81 -12.57 7.31
N MET A 194 -3.56 -12.97 8.35
CA MET A 194 -2.98 -13.29 9.65
C MET A 194 -2.06 -14.50 9.58
N LYS A 195 -2.48 -15.55 8.89
CA LYS A 195 -1.62 -16.72 8.65
C LYS A 195 -0.31 -16.30 7.98
N LYS A 196 -0.40 -15.52 6.90
CA LYS A 196 0.77 -15.04 6.15
C LYS A 196 1.70 -14.17 7.00
N PHE A 197 1.12 -13.33 7.87
CA PHE A 197 1.89 -12.51 8.81
C PHE A 197 2.66 -13.39 9.82
N LEU A 198 2.02 -14.42 10.38
CA LEU A 198 2.66 -15.33 11.31
C LEU A 198 3.77 -16.18 10.65
N ASP A 199 3.52 -16.65 9.42
CA ASP A 199 4.53 -17.37 8.63
C ASP A 199 5.77 -16.50 8.40
N LEU A 200 5.59 -15.22 8.01
CA LEU A 200 6.69 -14.27 7.83
C LEU A 200 7.42 -13.98 9.15
N LYS A 201 6.66 -13.75 10.23
CA LYS A 201 7.24 -13.50 11.55
C LYS A 201 8.12 -14.66 11.99
N SER A 202 7.60 -15.88 11.95
CA SER A 202 8.36 -17.10 12.29
C SER A 202 9.62 -17.22 11.46
N TYR A 203 9.50 -17.09 10.13
CA TYR A 203 10.63 -17.16 9.20
C TYR A 203 11.73 -16.15 9.54
N LEU A 204 11.38 -14.91 9.87
CA LEU A 204 12.36 -13.86 10.18
C LEU A 204 12.97 -13.99 11.57
N GLU A 205 12.32 -14.66 12.52
CA GLU A 205 12.80 -14.91 13.89
C GLU A 205 13.68 -16.16 14.00
N GLU A 206 13.58 -17.12 13.11
CA GLU A 206 14.48 -18.28 13.03
C GLU A 206 15.93 -17.82 12.79
N ASN A 207 16.91 -18.36 13.55
CA ASN A 207 18.33 -17.99 13.47
C ASN A 207 19.04 -18.67 12.29
#